data_4da1a0ae0b7f59db659a621d2f12e4b5
#
_entry.id   4da1a0ae0b7f59db659a621d2f12e4b5
#
_cell.length_a   1.000
_cell.length_b   1.000
_cell.length_c   1.000
_cell.angle_alpha   90.00
_cell.angle_beta   90.00
_cell.angle_gamma   90.00
#
_symmetry.space_group_name_H-M   'P 1'
#
loop_
_entity.id
_entity.type
_entity.pdbx_description
1 polymer ?
#
loop_
_entity_poly.entity_id
_entity_poly.type
_entity_poly.pdbx_seq_one_letter_code
_entity_poly.pdbx_strand_id
1 'polypeptide(L)'
;RGLGDVYKRQAQAHHSAMRFAGPIRQEIGIRTLMNVLGPMTNPAGAKRQVIGVFSRDWQNKMAEVLRLLGSERAMVVHSDGLDEFRLDAPTHVVELKDGVITEYDIEPAQLDLDPRTPADLAGIVADSAESSLALVKQSLTDDTSAAADIVALNAGAAIYVGGIANSLKNGVVMA
;
A
#
# COMPACT_ATOMS: atom_id res chain seq x y z
N ARG A 1 -10.75 -20.88 -8.01
CA ARG A 1 -10.62 -19.39 -8.03
C ARG A 1 -9.32 -19.08 -8.74
N GLY A 2 -9.36 -18.25 -9.78
CA GLY A 2 -8.17 -17.90 -10.57
C GLY A 2 -7.30 -16.84 -9.90
N LEU A 3 -6.08 -16.68 -10.39
CA LEU A 3 -5.14 -15.65 -9.92
C LEU A 3 -5.74 -14.23 -9.92
N GLY A 4 -6.67 -13.93 -10.83
CA GLY A 4 -7.40 -12.67 -10.87
C GLY A 4 -8.20 -12.37 -9.60
N ASP A 5 -8.73 -13.38 -8.92
CA ASP A 5 -9.47 -13.22 -7.68
C ASP A 5 -8.55 -12.86 -6.49
N VAL A 6 -7.28 -13.21 -6.59
CA VAL A 6 -6.27 -12.91 -5.58
C VAL A 6 -5.75 -11.48 -5.72
N TYR A 7 -5.50 -11.03 -6.96
CA TYR A 7 -4.87 -9.74 -7.24
C TYR A 7 -5.86 -8.59 -7.44
N LYS A 8 -7.07 -8.88 -7.90
CA LYS A 8 -8.10 -7.88 -8.20
C LYS A 8 -9.34 -8.09 -7.34
N ARG A 9 -9.20 -7.98 -6.03
CA ARG A 9 -10.35 -8.09 -5.15
C ARG A 9 -11.26 -6.90 -5.31
N GLN A 10 -12.28 -7.07 -6.09
CA GLN A 10 -13.40 -6.17 -6.08
C GLN A 10 -14.24 -6.46 -4.84
N ALA A 11 -14.24 -5.52 -3.88
CA ALA A 11 -14.97 -5.66 -2.63
C ALA A 11 -16.44 -6.05 -2.83
N GLN A 12 -17.06 -5.53 -3.89
CA GLN A 12 -18.45 -5.86 -4.25
C GLN A 12 -18.66 -7.35 -4.60
N ALA A 13 -17.66 -8.01 -5.18
CA ALA A 13 -17.74 -9.42 -5.55
C ALA A 13 -17.43 -10.37 -4.38
N HIS A 14 -16.60 -9.94 -3.44
CA HIS A 14 -16.09 -10.80 -2.37
C HIS A 14 -16.66 -10.49 -0.98
N HIS A 15 -17.15 -9.28 -0.76
CA HIS A 15 -17.88 -8.87 0.44
C HIS A 15 -19.32 -8.58 0.10
N SER A 16 -20.20 -9.55 0.26
CA SER A 16 -21.64 -9.40 -0.06
C SER A 16 -22.29 -8.25 0.72
N ALA A 17 -21.83 -7.97 1.93
CA ALA A 17 -22.31 -6.85 2.76
C ALA A 17 -21.96 -5.47 2.16
N MET A 18 -20.90 -5.35 1.34
CA MET A 18 -20.48 -4.07 0.75
C MET A 18 -21.48 -3.53 -0.28
N ARG A 19 -22.31 -4.39 -0.88
CA ARG A 19 -23.40 -3.92 -1.76
C ARG A 19 -24.43 -3.05 -1.04
N PHE A 20 -24.60 -3.27 0.26
CA PHE A 20 -25.52 -2.48 1.08
C PHE A 20 -24.84 -1.22 1.66
N ALA A 21 -23.56 -1.33 2.02
CA ALA A 21 -22.80 -0.23 2.59
C ALA A 21 -22.28 0.77 1.54
N GLY A 22 -22.06 0.30 0.30
CA GLY A 22 -21.48 1.11 -0.78
C GLY A 22 -22.26 2.39 -1.09
N PRO A 23 -23.59 2.32 -1.38
CA PRO A 23 -24.40 3.49 -1.65
C PRO A 23 -24.42 4.48 -0.49
N ILE A 24 -24.56 3.99 0.74
CA ILE A 24 -24.58 4.81 1.96
C ILE A 24 -23.24 5.54 2.15
N ARG A 25 -22.12 4.87 1.87
CA ARG A 25 -20.78 5.49 1.94
C ARG A 25 -20.61 6.62 0.92
N GLN A 26 -21.12 6.43 -0.30
CA GLN A 26 -21.10 7.47 -1.33
C GLN A 26 -21.94 8.67 -0.94
N GLU A 27 -23.12 8.45 -0.35
CA GLU A 27 -24.02 9.51 0.10
C GLU A 27 -23.45 10.31 1.29
N ILE A 28 -22.80 9.62 2.25
CA ILE A 28 -22.14 10.24 3.40
C ILE A 28 -20.94 11.09 2.96
N GLY A 29 -20.17 10.64 1.96
CA GLY A 29 -19.05 11.39 1.34
C GLY A 29 -17.85 11.68 2.23
N ILE A 30 -17.82 11.18 3.47
CA ILE A 30 -16.71 11.38 4.41
C ILE A 30 -15.98 10.07 4.73
N ARG A 31 -14.73 10.18 5.19
CA ARG A 31 -13.95 9.02 5.67
C ARG A 31 -14.54 8.51 6.99
N THR A 32 -14.81 7.22 7.04
CA THR A 32 -15.39 6.54 8.21
C THR A 32 -14.55 5.33 8.61
N LEU A 33 -14.89 4.68 9.70
CA LEU A 33 -14.28 3.40 10.12
C LEU A 33 -14.30 2.35 9.00
N MET A 34 -15.27 2.40 8.10
CA MET A 34 -15.33 1.48 6.94
C MET A 34 -14.12 1.57 6.01
N ASN A 35 -13.39 2.69 6.02
CA ASN A 35 -12.18 2.85 5.19
C ASN A 35 -11.00 2.01 5.71
N VAL A 36 -10.97 1.69 6.99
CA VAL A 36 -9.91 0.89 7.62
C VAL A 36 -10.31 -0.57 7.85
N LEU A 37 -11.59 -0.91 7.77
CA LEU A 37 -12.07 -2.29 7.98
C LEU A 37 -11.71 -3.24 6.82
N GLY A 38 -11.62 -2.73 5.59
CA GLY A 38 -11.40 -3.55 4.39
C GLY A 38 -10.20 -4.49 4.51
N PRO A 39 -8.98 -3.99 4.79
CA PRO A 39 -7.80 -4.84 4.96
C PRO A 39 -7.92 -5.87 6.09
N MET A 40 -8.61 -5.52 7.17
CA MET A 40 -8.77 -6.38 8.35
C MET A 40 -9.81 -7.48 8.15
N THR A 41 -10.77 -7.27 7.25
CA THR A 41 -11.85 -8.24 6.95
C THR A 41 -11.63 -8.97 5.63
N ASN A 42 -10.38 -9.03 5.17
CA ASN A 42 -10.01 -9.65 3.91
C ASN A 42 -10.40 -11.14 3.87
N PRO A 43 -11.36 -11.56 3.00
CA PRO A 43 -11.87 -12.95 2.98
C PRO A 43 -10.84 -13.97 2.49
N ALA A 44 -9.69 -13.56 1.91
CA ALA A 44 -8.60 -14.48 1.60
C ALA A 44 -7.76 -14.85 2.82
N GLY A 45 -7.99 -14.19 3.97
CA GLY A 45 -7.23 -14.47 5.19
C GLY A 45 -5.73 -14.24 4.99
N ALA A 46 -5.34 -13.21 4.22
CA ALA A 46 -3.94 -12.92 3.96
C ALA A 46 -3.20 -12.67 5.29
N LYS A 47 -2.14 -13.43 5.52
CA LYS A 47 -1.31 -13.34 6.73
C LYS A 47 -0.19 -12.32 6.60
N ARG A 48 0.06 -11.84 5.37
CA ARG A 48 1.13 -10.90 5.04
C ARG A 48 0.57 -9.81 4.16
N GLN A 49 0.71 -8.54 4.58
CA GLN A 49 0.02 -7.42 3.93
C GLN A 49 0.85 -6.15 4.02
N VAL A 50 0.82 -5.34 2.95
CA VAL A 50 1.17 -3.92 2.99
C VAL A 50 -0.14 -3.15 2.92
N ILE A 51 -0.34 -2.21 3.82
CA ILE A 51 -1.60 -1.49 3.98
C ILE A 51 -1.29 0.00 4.11
N GLY A 52 -1.82 0.79 3.19
CA GLY A 52 -1.83 2.23 3.31
C GLY A 52 -2.98 2.75 4.16
N VAL A 53 -2.71 3.78 4.94
CA VAL A 53 -3.72 4.46 5.75
C VAL A 53 -3.64 5.97 5.56
N PHE A 54 -4.78 6.63 5.63
CA PHE A 54 -4.91 8.06 5.39
C PHE A 54 -4.46 8.95 6.57
N SER A 55 -4.12 8.36 7.73
CA SER A 55 -3.67 9.09 8.93
C SER A 55 -2.79 8.19 9.79
N ARG A 56 -1.75 8.78 10.39
CA ARG A 56 -0.83 8.12 11.34
C ARG A 56 -1.56 7.53 12.55
N ASP A 57 -2.63 8.16 13.02
CA ASP A 57 -3.41 7.71 14.18
C ASP A 57 -4.00 6.31 14.03
N TRP A 58 -4.13 5.84 12.79
CA TRP A 58 -4.66 4.50 12.48
C TRP A 58 -3.59 3.43 12.39
N GLN A 59 -2.32 3.78 12.18
CA GLN A 59 -1.27 2.80 11.91
C GLN A 59 -1.08 1.80 13.04
N ASN A 60 -0.82 2.28 14.27
CA ASN A 60 -0.63 1.42 15.44
C ASN A 60 -1.88 0.60 15.78
N LYS A 61 -3.06 1.24 15.72
CA LYS A 61 -4.34 0.55 15.97
C LYS A 61 -4.56 -0.59 14.98
N MET A 62 -4.27 -0.34 13.70
CA MET A 62 -4.42 -1.35 12.66
C MET A 62 -3.40 -2.48 12.80
N ALA A 63 -2.14 -2.17 13.10
CA ALA A 63 -1.11 -3.18 13.33
C ALA A 63 -1.47 -4.09 14.52
N GLU A 64 -2.00 -3.53 15.62
CA GLU A 64 -2.48 -4.30 16.77
C GLU A 64 -3.67 -5.21 16.41
N VAL A 65 -4.65 -4.71 15.67
CA VAL A 65 -5.78 -5.53 15.21
C VAL A 65 -5.29 -6.66 14.31
N LEU A 66 -4.38 -6.39 13.37
CA LEU A 66 -3.79 -7.41 12.50
C LEU A 66 -3.04 -8.48 13.30
N ARG A 67 -2.30 -8.07 14.34
CA ARG A 67 -1.62 -8.99 15.25
C ARG A 67 -2.62 -9.91 15.97
N LEU A 68 -3.72 -9.36 16.50
CA LEU A 68 -4.78 -10.14 17.15
C LEU A 68 -5.52 -11.07 16.18
N LEU A 69 -5.65 -10.69 14.91
CA LEU A 69 -6.22 -11.50 13.83
C LEU A 69 -5.24 -12.58 13.32
N GLY A 70 -4.03 -12.65 13.89
CA GLY A 70 -3.04 -13.66 13.57
C GLY A 70 -2.32 -13.41 12.24
N SER A 71 -2.12 -12.13 11.85
CA SER A 71 -1.20 -11.79 10.78
C SER A 71 0.24 -12.09 11.21
N GLU A 72 1.03 -12.64 10.29
CA GLU A 72 2.44 -12.98 10.50
C GLU A 72 3.33 -11.76 10.29
N ARG A 73 3.05 -10.99 9.24
CA ARG A 73 3.78 -9.79 8.88
C ARG A 73 2.86 -8.77 8.20
N ALA A 74 2.94 -7.52 8.64
CA ALA A 74 2.25 -6.43 8.00
C ALA A 74 3.08 -5.14 8.07
N MET A 75 3.01 -4.32 7.02
CA MET A 75 3.48 -2.94 7.05
C MET A 75 2.27 -2.04 6.88
N VAL A 76 2.02 -1.19 7.88
CA VAL A 76 0.99 -0.16 7.81
C VAL A 76 1.69 1.17 7.56
N VAL A 77 1.45 1.77 6.40
CA VAL A 77 2.23 2.91 5.90
C VAL A 77 1.39 4.16 5.75
N HIS A 78 2.03 5.32 5.94
CA HIS A 78 1.44 6.64 5.74
C HIS A 78 2.53 7.65 5.39
N SER A 79 2.29 8.49 4.40
CA SER A 79 3.21 9.53 3.94
C SER A 79 2.46 10.81 3.69
N ASP A 80 2.42 11.73 4.65
CA ASP A 80 1.94 13.12 4.50
C ASP A 80 0.76 13.29 3.49
N GLY A 81 -0.36 12.62 3.79
CA GLY A 81 -1.58 12.64 2.98
C GLY A 81 -1.69 11.55 1.90
N LEU A 82 -0.65 10.74 1.70
CA LEU A 82 -0.68 9.57 0.81
C LEU A 82 -0.74 8.28 1.64
N ASP A 83 -1.60 7.38 1.27
CA ASP A 83 -1.76 6.04 1.87
C ASP A 83 -0.90 4.97 1.16
N GLU A 84 0.31 5.38 0.75
CA GLU A 84 1.33 4.54 0.12
C GLU A 84 2.73 5.02 0.52
N PHE A 85 3.78 4.30 0.09
CA PHE A 85 5.14 4.82 0.12
C PHE A 85 5.29 5.99 -0.84
N ARG A 86 6.17 6.92 -0.51
CA ARG A 86 6.38 8.18 -1.24
C ARG A 86 7.85 8.34 -1.63
N LEU A 87 8.11 9.06 -2.72
CA LEU A 87 9.46 9.25 -3.27
C LEU A 87 10.09 10.59 -2.91
N ASP A 88 9.31 11.58 -2.49
CA ASP A 88 9.76 12.96 -2.21
C ASP A 88 9.73 13.33 -0.72
N ALA A 89 9.35 12.39 0.14
CA ALA A 89 9.27 12.59 1.57
C ALA A 89 9.40 11.24 2.32
N PRO A 90 9.69 11.28 3.63
CA PRO A 90 9.68 10.08 4.47
C PRO A 90 8.33 9.40 4.47
N THR A 91 8.35 8.08 4.52
CA THR A 91 7.16 7.27 4.81
C THR A 91 7.23 6.77 6.24
N HIS A 92 6.20 7.06 7.02
CA HIS A 92 6.06 6.50 8.35
C HIS A 92 5.52 5.07 8.26
N VAL A 93 6.19 4.14 8.93
CA VAL A 93 5.90 2.71 8.89
C VAL A 93 5.65 2.18 10.29
N VAL A 94 4.55 1.48 10.46
CA VAL A 94 4.33 0.59 11.60
C VAL A 94 4.37 -0.84 11.10
N GLU A 95 5.41 -1.56 11.47
CA GLU A 95 5.64 -2.93 11.02
C GLU A 95 5.28 -3.94 12.11
N LEU A 96 4.41 -4.89 11.78
CA LEU A 96 4.19 -6.12 12.53
C LEU A 96 5.06 -7.21 11.91
N LYS A 97 5.93 -7.81 12.71
CA LYS A 97 6.77 -8.93 12.31
C LYS A 97 6.96 -9.88 13.48
N ASP A 98 6.65 -11.15 13.27
CA ASP A 98 6.82 -12.21 14.29
C ASP A 98 6.18 -11.86 15.64
N GLY A 99 5.01 -11.22 15.61
CA GLY A 99 4.26 -10.80 16.80
C GLY A 99 4.73 -9.50 17.44
N VAL A 100 5.83 -8.91 16.97
CA VAL A 100 6.40 -7.64 17.45
C VAL A 100 5.96 -6.51 16.56
N ILE A 101 5.54 -5.40 17.14
CA ILE A 101 5.23 -4.16 16.41
C ILE A 101 6.37 -3.17 16.63
N THR A 102 6.91 -2.64 15.55
CA THR A 102 7.95 -1.59 15.52
C THR A 102 7.48 -0.42 14.68
N GLU A 103 7.98 0.77 15.02
CA GLU A 103 7.61 2.04 14.36
C GLU A 103 8.87 2.76 13.94
N TYR A 104 8.92 3.22 12.68
CA TYR A 104 10.06 3.94 12.12
C TYR A 104 9.66 4.75 10.90
N ASP A 105 10.51 5.72 10.54
CA ASP A 105 10.42 6.45 9.28
C ASP A 105 11.44 5.88 8.29
N ILE A 106 11.11 5.83 7.01
CA ILE A 106 11.97 5.39 5.92
C ILE A 106 12.06 6.48 4.86
N GLU A 107 13.28 6.85 4.51
CA GLU A 107 13.59 7.79 3.44
C GLU A 107 13.87 7.02 2.14
N PRO A 108 13.46 7.51 0.96
CA PRO A 108 13.79 6.89 -0.33
C PRO A 108 15.29 6.63 -0.52
N ALA A 109 16.14 7.55 -0.10
CA ALA A 109 17.59 7.42 -0.19
C ALA A 109 18.17 6.23 0.60
N GLN A 110 17.49 5.76 1.65
CA GLN A 110 17.89 4.55 2.40
C GLN A 110 17.65 3.26 1.61
N LEU A 111 16.87 3.36 0.52
CA LEU A 111 16.49 2.27 -0.36
C LEU A 111 17.23 2.32 -1.72
N ASP A 112 18.27 3.17 -1.83
CA ASP A 112 19.01 3.45 -3.07
C ASP A 112 18.14 4.04 -4.20
N LEU A 113 17.03 4.69 -3.85
CA LEU A 113 16.21 5.44 -4.79
C LEU A 113 16.66 6.91 -4.78
N ASP A 114 16.78 7.47 -5.96
CA ASP A 114 17.07 8.90 -6.10
C ASP A 114 15.90 9.73 -5.53
N PRO A 115 16.18 10.76 -4.72
CA PRO A 115 15.14 11.65 -4.23
C PRO A 115 14.40 12.31 -5.40
N ARG A 116 13.08 12.18 -5.41
CA ARG A 116 12.21 12.83 -6.40
C ARG A 116 11.66 14.13 -5.83
N THR A 117 11.36 15.05 -6.72
CA THR A 117 10.74 16.33 -6.34
C THR A 117 9.21 16.23 -6.33
N PRO A 118 8.51 17.16 -5.67
CA PRO A 118 7.05 17.25 -5.79
C PRO A 118 6.55 17.40 -7.22
N ALA A 119 7.37 18.01 -8.12
CA ALA A 119 7.05 18.14 -9.53
C ALA A 119 7.08 16.77 -10.25
N ASP A 120 8.05 15.91 -9.91
CA ASP A 120 8.12 14.55 -10.45
C ASP A 120 6.89 13.74 -10.03
N LEU A 121 6.44 13.88 -8.79
CA LEU A 121 5.21 13.22 -8.31
C LEU A 121 3.94 13.80 -8.95
N ALA A 122 3.88 15.09 -9.22
CA ALA A 122 2.77 15.68 -9.96
C ALA A 122 2.68 15.08 -11.38
N GLY A 123 3.83 14.72 -11.97
CA GLY A 123 3.91 14.09 -13.28
C GLY A 123 3.37 12.67 -13.36
N ILE A 124 3.20 11.99 -12.23
CA ILE A 124 2.65 10.62 -12.16
C ILE A 124 1.20 10.57 -11.65
N VAL A 125 0.55 11.72 -11.53
CA VAL A 125 -0.89 11.80 -11.23
C VAL A 125 -1.69 11.66 -12.52
N ALA A 126 -2.56 10.64 -12.58
CA ALA A 126 -3.43 10.42 -13.73
C ALA A 126 -4.78 11.10 -13.53
N ASP A 127 -5.27 11.77 -14.56
CA ASP A 127 -6.57 12.45 -14.62
C ASP A 127 -7.60 11.68 -15.47
N SER A 128 -7.16 10.65 -16.18
CA SER A 128 -7.98 9.83 -17.06
C SER A 128 -7.50 8.37 -17.06
N ALA A 129 -8.33 7.46 -17.60
CA ALA A 129 -7.94 6.07 -17.78
C ALA A 129 -6.80 5.92 -18.80
N GLU A 130 -6.78 6.75 -19.81
CA GLU A 130 -5.75 6.79 -20.85
C GLU A 130 -4.40 7.22 -20.26
N SER A 131 -4.37 8.31 -19.49
CA SER A 131 -3.16 8.78 -18.81
C SER A 131 -2.66 7.77 -17.78
N SER A 132 -3.57 7.14 -17.02
CA SER A 132 -3.22 6.06 -16.09
C SER A 132 -2.59 4.86 -16.82
N LEU A 133 -3.14 4.43 -17.95
CA LEU A 133 -2.57 3.35 -18.76
C LEU A 133 -1.18 3.71 -19.31
N ALA A 134 -0.98 4.97 -19.72
CA ALA A 134 0.32 5.44 -20.20
C ALA A 134 1.37 5.36 -19.09
N LEU A 135 1.05 5.81 -17.86
CA LEU A 135 1.93 5.72 -16.70
C LEU A 135 2.23 4.28 -16.29
N VAL A 136 1.25 3.38 -16.33
CA VAL A 136 1.48 1.94 -16.08
C VAL A 136 2.44 1.35 -17.12
N LYS A 137 2.29 1.69 -18.40
CA LYS A 137 3.24 1.24 -19.43
C LYS A 137 4.64 1.82 -19.19
N GLN A 138 4.72 3.10 -18.88
CA GLN A 138 5.99 3.76 -18.58
C GLN A 138 6.69 3.09 -17.39
N SER A 139 5.98 2.81 -16.31
CA SER A 139 6.57 2.16 -15.13
C SER A 139 7.15 0.77 -15.38
N LEU A 140 6.76 0.13 -16.48
CA LEU A 140 7.24 -1.21 -16.87
C LEU A 140 8.30 -1.20 -17.99
N THR A 141 8.55 -0.04 -18.61
CA THR A 141 9.44 0.07 -19.80
C THR A 141 10.53 1.12 -19.65
N ASP A 142 10.44 2.00 -18.67
CA ASP A 142 11.38 3.09 -18.39
C ASP A 142 11.74 3.06 -16.90
N ASP A 143 12.82 2.36 -16.58
CA ASP A 143 13.36 2.16 -15.24
C ASP A 143 13.94 3.44 -14.59
N THR A 144 14.05 4.52 -15.35
CA THR A 144 14.52 5.84 -14.85
C THR A 144 13.38 6.78 -14.46
N SER A 145 12.14 6.39 -14.73
CA SER A 145 10.97 7.23 -14.48
C SER A 145 10.52 7.22 -13.02
N ALA A 146 9.95 8.33 -12.54
CA ALA A 146 9.30 8.38 -11.23
C ALA A 146 8.15 7.36 -11.11
N ALA A 147 7.51 7.02 -12.24
CA ALA A 147 6.48 5.98 -12.29
C ALA A 147 7.06 4.59 -12.01
N ALA A 148 8.26 4.28 -12.51
CA ALA A 148 8.95 3.03 -12.19
C ALA A 148 9.38 2.99 -10.72
N ASP A 149 9.98 4.06 -10.20
CA ASP A 149 10.46 4.13 -8.82
C ASP A 149 9.32 3.92 -7.81
N ILE A 150 8.16 4.56 -8.00
CA ILE A 150 7.05 4.41 -7.05
C ILE A 150 6.46 3.00 -7.09
N VAL A 151 6.42 2.39 -8.27
CA VAL A 151 5.99 0.99 -8.43
C VAL A 151 7.00 0.04 -7.77
N ALA A 152 8.30 0.22 -8.03
CA ALA A 152 9.36 -0.59 -7.43
C ALA A 152 9.35 -0.46 -5.89
N LEU A 153 9.18 0.74 -5.36
CA LEU A 153 9.13 0.99 -3.92
C LEU A 153 7.96 0.23 -3.25
N ASN A 154 6.76 0.38 -3.77
CA ASN A 154 5.57 -0.27 -3.20
C ASN A 154 5.55 -1.80 -3.47
N ALA A 155 6.00 -2.25 -4.65
CA ALA A 155 6.18 -3.67 -4.95
C ALA A 155 7.28 -4.30 -4.09
N GLY A 156 8.39 -3.60 -3.87
CA GLY A 156 9.48 -4.01 -3.00
C GLY A 156 9.04 -4.23 -1.56
N ALA A 157 8.15 -3.37 -1.05
CA ALA A 157 7.54 -3.57 0.25
C ALA A 157 6.69 -4.85 0.29
N ALA A 158 5.94 -5.15 -0.77
CA ALA A 158 5.17 -6.39 -0.86
C ALA A 158 6.08 -7.63 -0.93
N ILE A 159 7.19 -7.56 -1.69
CA ILE A 159 8.20 -8.63 -1.78
C ILE A 159 8.85 -8.89 -0.41
N TYR A 160 9.19 -7.82 0.32
CA TYR A 160 9.75 -7.92 1.67
C TYR A 160 8.75 -8.52 2.66
N VAL A 161 7.53 -8.01 2.72
CA VAL A 161 6.47 -8.53 3.59
C VAL A 161 6.12 -9.99 3.22
N GLY A 162 6.15 -10.31 1.93
CA GLY A 162 6.00 -11.67 1.41
C GLY A 162 7.05 -12.66 1.93
N GLY A 163 8.20 -12.15 2.41
CA GLY A 163 9.31 -12.96 2.91
C GLY A 163 10.24 -13.49 1.82
N ILE A 164 10.14 -12.93 0.60
CA ILE A 164 11.01 -13.25 -0.52
C ILE A 164 12.35 -12.50 -0.37
N ALA A 165 12.29 -11.23 0.06
CA ALA A 165 13.46 -10.45 0.42
C ALA A 165 13.64 -10.40 1.94
N ASN A 166 14.90 -10.28 2.40
CA ASN A 166 15.26 -10.20 3.81
C ASN A 166 15.24 -8.77 4.37
N SER A 167 15.18 -7.75 3.51
CA SER A 167 15.05 -6.34 3.85
C SER A 167 14.17 -5.62 2.83
N LEU A 168 13.61 -4.45 3.24
CA LEU A 168 12.84 -3.58 2.33
C LEU A 168 13.70 -3.14 1.15
N LYS A 169 14.95 -2.73 1.40
CA LYS A 169 15.92 -2.36 0.36
C LYS A 169 16.11 -3.47 -0.68
N ASN A 170 16.34 -4.70 -0.23
CA ASN A 170 16.47 -5.83 -1.15
C ASN A 170 15.16 -6.13 -1.90
N GLY A 171 14.01 -5.89 -1.26
CA GLY A 171 12.72 -5.98 -1.92
C GLY A 171 12.58 -4.99 -3.08
N VAL A 172 13.00 -3.74 -2.87
CA VAL A 172 12.99 -2.69 -3.90
C VAL A 172 13.93 -3.04 -5.07
N VAL A 173 15.14 -3.54 -4.77
CA VAL A 173 16.08 -3.98 -5.83
C VAL A 173 15.53 -5.16 -6.65
N MET A 174 14.66 -5.98 -6.07
CA MET A 174 14.05 -7.14 -6.76
C MET A 174 12.80 -6.77 -7.56
N ALA A 175 12.23 -5.62 -7.30
CA ALA A 175 11.00 -5.16 -7.95
C ALA A 175 11.27 -4.54 -9.32
#